data_e79cb4596928bf590247e98ac3e79db0
#
_entry.id   e79cb4596928bf590247e98ac3e79db0
#
_cell.length_a   1.000
_cell.length_b   1.000
_cell.length_c   1.000
_cell.angle_alpha   90.00
_cell.angle_beta   90.00
_cell.angle_gamma   90.00
#
_symmetry.space_group_name_H-M   'P 1'
#
loop_
_entity.id
_entity.type
_entity.pdbx_description
1 polymer ?
#
loop_
_entity_poly.entity_id
_entity_poly.type
_entity_poly.pdbx_seq_one_letter_code
_entity_poly.pdbx_strand_id
1 'polypeptide(L)'
;MPIVSAVGWRLRTRLFVERFWQPTSACMLCMPGSLGNLWSAVHWSLALRTGLVTGLVALLLSFTPVARLYRNRYGNALVVGSITALGDAYSHSNHYGFFHAEALLTGAVSAMLALVASYLLEDRARRVRAAWASLQPRAGRAGD
;
A
#
# COMPACT_ATOMS: atom_id res chain seq x y z
N MET A 1 -23.60 -19.93 -2.03
CA MET A 1 -22.62 -19.28 -1.13
C MET A 1 -21.35 -20.11 -1.12
N PRO A 2 -20.25 -19.57 -1.00
CA PRO A 2 -19.43 -18.65 -1.76
C PRO A 2 -18.03 -19.20 -1.97
N ILE A 3 -17.68 -19.41 -3.14
CA ILE A 3 -16.29 -19.54 -3.54
C ILE A 3 -15.72 -18.10 -3.74
N VAL A 4 -16.04 -17.21 -2.84
CA VAL A 4 -15.27 -15.97 -2.60
C VAL A 4 -14.03 -16.37 -1.80
N SER A 5 -13.69 -17.18 -2.16
CA SER A 5 -12.81 -18.12 -2.72
C SER A 5 -11.41 -17.86 -2.21
N ALA A 6 -10.73 -18.94 -1.86
CA ALA A 6 -9.31 -18.97 -1.50
C ALA A 6 -8.43 -18.03 -2.35
N VAL A 7 -8.80 -17.79 -3.63
CA VAL A 7 -8.13 -16.84 -4.54
C VAL A 7 -8.28 -15.39 -4.05
N GLY A 8 -9.49 -14.98 -3.69
CA GLY A 8 -9.72 -13.61 -3.21
C GLY A 8 -8.99 -13.34 -1.88
N TRP A 9 -8.99 -14.32 -0.98
CA TRP A 9 -8.25 -14.21 0.28
C TRP A 9 -6.73 -14.15 0.07
N ARG A 10 -6.18 -15.05 -0.75
CA ARG A 10 -4.74 -15.03 -1.08
C ARG A 10 -4.30 -13.70 -1.70
N LEU A 11 -5.14 -13.13 -2.56
CA LEU A 11 -4.85 -11.83 -3.18
C LEU A 11 -4.83 -10.70 -2.15
N ARG A 12 -5.78 -10.69 -1.20
CA ARG A 12 -5.84 -9.70 -0.11
C ARG A 12 -4.71 -9.85 0.89
N THR A 13 -4.37 -11.08 1.27
CA THR A 13 -3.21 -11.35 2.14
C THR A 13 -1.92 -10.85 1.48
N ARG A 14 -1.76 -11.11 0.19
CA ARG A 14 -0.62 -10.61 -0.56
C ARG A 14 -0.60 -9.08 -0.62
N LEU A 15 -1.75 -8.45 -0.89
CA LEU A 15 -1.87 -7.00 -0.86
C LEU A 15 -1.45 -6.44 0.51
N PHE A 16 -1.95 -7.04 1.60
CA PHE A 16 -1.55 -6.64 2.95
C PHE A 16 -0.03 -6.73 3.14
N VAL A 17 0.58 -7.86 2.81
CA VAL A 17 2.04 -8.07 2.96
C VAL A 17 2.83 -7.05 2.14
N GLU A 18 2.47 -6.82 0.88
CA GLU A 18 3.12 -5.83 0.03
C GLU A 18 2.97 -4.41 0.58
N ARG A 19 1.78 -4.06 1.12
CA ARG A 19 1.49 -2.75 1.71
C ARG A 19 1.98 -2.59 3.14
N PHE A 20 2.40 -3.64 3.78
CA PHE A 20 3.13 -3.62 5.04
C PHE A 20 4.62 -3.33 4.80
N TRP A 21 5.28 -4.13 3.96
CA TRP A 21 6.73 -4.03 3.78
C TRP A 21 7.18 -2.81 2.96
N GLN A 22 6.42 -2.42 1.96
CA GLN A 22 6.79 -1.29 1.10
C GLN A 22 6.83 0.04 1.87
N PRO A 23 5.80 0.43 2.65
CA PRO A 23 5.85 1.63 3.49
C PRO A 23 6.87 1.53 4.61
N THR A 24 7.03 0.36 5.23
CA THR A 24 8.06 0.13 6.26
C THR A 24 9.44 0.45 5.69
N SER A 25 9.77 -0.07 4.52
CA SER A 25 11.05 0.19 3.86
C SER A 25 11.21 1.66 3.45
N ALA A 26 10.15 2.28 2.91
CA ALA A 26 10.17 3.69 2.52
C ALA A 26 10.38 4.60 3.73
N CYS A 27 9.69 4.35 4.84
CA CYS A 27 9.84 5.09 6.09
C CYS A 27 11.29 5.00 6.60
N MET A 28 11.88 3.80 6.63
CA MET A 28 13.28 3.62 7.06
C MET A 28 14.28 4.35 6.16
N LEU A 29 14.01 4.45 4.85
CA LEU A 29 14.89 5.13 3.90
C LEU A 29 14.76 6.65 3.94
N CYS A 30 13.56 7.16 4.26
CA CYS A 30 13.28 8.60 4.25
C CYS A 30 13.63 9.30 5.57
N MET A 31 13.88 8.56 6.65
CA MET A 31 14.25 9.14 7.93
C MET A 31 15.65 9.78 7.88
N PRO A 32 15.83 10.97 8.49
CA PRO A 32 17.15 11.59 8.63
C PRO A 32 18.14 10.65 9.33
N GLY A 33 19.35 10.52 8.80
CA GLY A 33 20.36 9.60 9.34
C GLY A 33 20.08 8.12 9.07
N SER A 34 19.45 7.80 7.94
CA SER A 34 18.94 6.49 7.56
C SER A 34 19.88 5.30 7.84
N LEU A 35 21.18 5.44 7.59
CA LEU A 35 22.15 4.36 7.87
C LEU A 35 22.31 4.07 9.36
N GLY A 36 22.28 5.11 10.21
CA GLY A 36 22.30 4.95 11.67
C GLY A 36 20.97 4.37 12.19
N ASN A 37 19.87 4.69 11.54
CA ASN A 37 18.54 4.23 11.93
C ASN A 37 18.32 2.73 11.73
N LEU A 38 19.10 2.07 10.86
CA LEU A 38 19.05 0.62 10.69
C LEU A 38 19.31 -0.15 11.99
N TRP A 39 20.01 0.47 12.94
CA TRP A 39 20.34 -0.12 14.25
C TRP A 39 19.46 0.41 15.39
N SER A 40 18.52 1.31 15.11
CA SER A 40 17.64 1.92 16.10
C SER A 40 16.32 1.15 16.24
N ALA A 41 16.11 0.54 17.41
CA ALA A 41 14.86 -0.13 17.72
C ALA A 41 13.63 0.80 17.66
N VAL A 42 13.81 2.07 18.03
CA VAL A 42 12.76 3.09 17.97
C VAL A 42 12.31 3.33 16.53
N HIS A 43 13.27 3.54 15.60
CA HIS A 43 12.95 3.76 14.20
C HIS A 43 12.30 2.53 13.56
N TRP A 44 12.77 1.33 13.89
CA TRP A 44 12.11 0.10 13.46
C TRP A 44 10.67 0.00 13.96
N SER A 45 10.42 0.36 15.22
CA SER A 45 9.05 0.33 15.77
C SER A 45 8.12 1.30 15.05
N LEU A 46 8.58 2.50 14.72
CA LEU A 46 7.83 3.50 13.97
C LEU A 46 7.57 3.03 12.52
N ALA A 47 8.60 2.55 11.84
CA ALA A 47 8.46 2.04 10.47
C ALA A 47 7.51 0.84 10.37
N LEU A 48 7.60 -0.11 11.31
CA LEU A 48 6.69 -1.25 11.39
C LEU A 48 5.25 -0.80 11.67
N ARG A 49 5.07 0.21 12.53
CA ARG A 49 3.76 0.81 12.79
C ARG A 49 3.18 1.46 11.54
N THR A 50 3.98 2.23 10.80
CA THR A 50 3.59 2.81 9.51
C THR A 50 3.17 1.72 8.54
N GLY A 51 3.97 0.66 8.39
CA GLY A 51 3.63 -0.47 7.54
C GLY A 51 2.35 -1.19 7.96
N LEU A 52 2.16 -1.42 9.26
CA LEU A 52 0.96 -2.08 9.78
C LEU A 52 -0.30 -1.25 9.49
N VAL A 53 -0.28 0.04 9.82
CA VAL A 53 -1.42 0.94 9.56
C VAL A 53 -1.73 0.98 8.07
N THR A 54 -0.72 1.18 7.23
CA THR A 54 -0.88 1.23 5.77
C THR A 54 -1.41 -0.09 5.21
N GLY A 55 -0.87 -1.22 5.67
CA GLY A 55 -1.32 -2.55 5.26
C GLY A 55 -2.78 -2.82 5.63
N LEU A 56 -3.19 -2.46 6.85
CA LEU A 56 -4.58 -2.61 7.30
C LEU A 56 -5.53 -1.70 6.52
N VAL A 57 -5.17 -0.45 6.31
CA VAL A 57 -5.97 0.48 5.50
C VAL A 57 -6.11 -0.02 4.07
N ALA A 58 -5.02 -0.49 3.44
CA ALA A 58 -5.08 -1.06 2.11
C ALA A 58 -5.97 -2.31 2.04
N LEU A 59 -5.91 -3.16 3.06
CA LEU A 59 -6.79 -4.33 3.17
C LEU A 59 -8.26 -3.91 3.27
N LEU A 60 -8.59 -2.93 4.12
CA LEU A 60 -9.95 -2.40 4.23
C LEU A 60 -10.44 -1.78 2.92
N LEU A 61 -9.60 -0.97 2.27
CA LEU A 61 -9.92 -0.37 0.97
C LEU A 61 -10.14 -1.42 -0.13
N SER A 62 -9.57 -2.62 0.00
CA SER A 62 -9.79 -3.70 -0.94
C SER A 62 -11.25 -4.22 -0.99
N PHE A 63 -12.06 -3.88 0.00
CA PHE A 63 -13.49 -4.20 0.05
C PHE A 63 -14.38 -3.05 -0.45
N THR A 64 -13.79 -1.93 -0.82
CA THR A 64 -14.50 -0.72 -1.27
C THR A 64 -14.36 -0.52 -2.77
N PRO A 65 -15.14 0.38 -3.40
CA PRO A 65 -14.98 0.76 -4.80
C PRO A 65 -13.58 1.32 -5.14
N VAL A 66 -12.84 1.84 -4.14
CA VAL A 66 -11.46 2.33 -4.30
C VAL A 66 -10.53 1.21 -4.80
N ALA A 67 -10.85 -0.06 -4.52
CA ALA A 67 -10.11 -1.20 -5.07
C ALA A 67 -10.00 -1.19 -6.61
N ARG A 68 -10.89 -0.47 -7.32
CA ARG A 68 -10.81 -0.29 -8.78
C ARG A 68 -9.52 0.45 -9.18
N LEU A 69 -9.00 1.34 -8.35
CA LEU A 69 -7.77 2.07 -8.60
C LEU A 69 -6.54 1.16 -8.62
N TYR A 70 -6.56 0.03 -7.88
CA TYR A 70 -5.48 -0.96 -7.93
C TYR A 70 -5.31 -1.64 -9.31
N ARG A 71 -6.28 -1.51 -10.20
CA ARG A 71 -6.23 -2.06 -11.57
C ARG A 71 -5.34 -1.24 -12.49
N ASN A 72 -5.23 0.07 -12.25
CA ASN A 72 -4.37 0.97 -13.00
C ASN A 72 -3.07 1.19 -12.22
N ARG A 73 -1.92 1.19 -12.93
CA ARG A 73 -0.60 1.42 -12.31
C ARG A 73 -0.50 2.77 -11.61
N TYR A 74 -1.02 3.81 -12.22
CA TYR A 74 -1.02 5.16 -11.65
C TYR A 74 -2.00 5.29 -10.48
N GLY A 75 -3.21 4.75 -10.63
CA GLY A 75 -4.18 4.68 -9.54
C GLY A 75 -3.66 3.89 -8.34
N ASN A 76 -2.99 2.76 -8.59
CA ASN A 76 -2.33 1.98 -7.56
C ASN A 76 -1.23 2.79 -6.85
N ALA A 77 -0.36 3.47 -7.59
CA ALA A 77 0.71 4.29 -7.02
C ALA A 77 0.15 5.46 -6.19
N LEU A 78 -0.89 6.12 -6.69
CA LEU A 78 -1.57 7.21 -5.97
C LEU A 78 -2.15 6.72 -4.64
N VAL A 79 -2.91 5.62 -4.66
CA VAL A 79 -3.48 5.04 -3.43
C VAL A 79 -2.38 4.64 -2.45
N VAL A 80 -1.33 3.97 -2.93
CA VAL A 80 -0.19 3.57 -2.09
C VAL A 80 0.47 4.79 -1.46
N GLY A 81 0.82 5.79 -2.25
CA GLY A 81 1.46 7.01 -1.76
C GLY A 81 0.62 7.73 -0.73
N SER A 82 -0.69 7.90 -1.01
CA SER A 82 -1.61 8.61 -0.10
C SER A 82 -1.79 7.87 1.23
N ILE A 83 -2.06 6.56 1.20
CA ILE A 83 -2.24 5.81 2.46
C ILE A 83 -0.93 5.67 3.24
N THR A 84 0.22 5.64 2.54
CA THR A 84 1.53 5.62 3.20
C THR A 84 1.82 6.96 3.87
N ALA A 85 1.60 8.09 3.19
CA ALA A 85 1.79 9.42 3.78
C ALA A 85 0.91 9.61 5.02
N LEU A 86 -0.36 9.23 4.96
CA LEU A 86 -1.27 9.31 6.10
C LEU A 86 -0.88 8.35 7.22
N GLY A 87 -0.49 7.14 6.91
CA GLY A 87 -0.04 6.13 7.87
C GLY A 87 1.25 6.56 8.58
N ASP A 88 2.16 7.15 7.84
CA ASP A 88 3.43 7.68 8.38
C ASP A 88 3.17 8.90 9.28
N ALA A 89 2.39 9.88 8.82
CA ALA A 89 1.98 11.04 9.62
C ALA A 89 1.30 10.62 10.93
N TYR A 90 0.41 9.62 10.86
CA TYR A 90 -0.24 9.07 12.06
C TYR A 90 0.77 8.38 12.99
N SER A 91 1.68 7.58 12.45
CA SER A 91 2.65 6.82 13.24
C SER A 91 3.65 7.72 13.97
N HIS A 92 3.98 8.88 13.37
CA HIS A 92 4.92 9.86 13.91
C HIS A 92 4.26 11.04 14.64
N SER A 93 2.93 11.06 14.75
CA SER A 93 2.17 12.19 15.31
C SER A 93 2.60 12.61 16.71
N ASN A 94 3.03 11.65 17.53
CA ASN A 94 3.50 11.91 18.89
C ASN A 94 4.91 12.53 18.95
N HIS A 95 5.66 12.51 17.85
CA HIS A 95 7.06 12.96 17.80
C HIS A 95 7.22 14.26 17.00
N TYR A 96 6.48 14.38 15.88
CA TYR A 96 6.71 15.45 14.89
C TYR A 96 5.44 16.24 14.53
N GLY A 97 4.30 15.90 15.12
CA GLY A 97 3.00 16.40 14.70
C GLY A 97 2.38 15.57 13.57
N PHE A 98 1.11 15.87 13.24
CA PHE A 98 0.34 15.02 12.32
C PHE A 98 0.76 15.17 10.84
N PHE A 99 1.13 16.39 10.44
CA PHE A 99 1.59 16.66 9.06
C PHE A 99 3.00 17.21 9.10
N HIS A 100 3.92 16.49 8.49
CA HIS A 100 5.30 16.91 8.31
C HIS A 100 5.85 16.44 6.95
N ALA A 101 6.93 17.09 6.50
CA ALA A 101 7.52 16.85 5.18
C ALA A 101 7.97 15.40 4.97
N GLU A 102 8.41 14.72 6.03
CA GLU A 102 8.85 13.32 5.98
C GLU A 102 7.71 12.39 5.58
N ALA A 103 6.49 12.59 6.10
CA ALA A 103 5.34 11.76 5.74
C ALA A 103 4.99 11.90 4.24
N LEU A 104 5.08 13.11 3.70
CA LEU A 104 4.88 13.34 2.27
C LEU A 104 5.99 12.69 1.45
N LEU A 105 7.24 12.78 1.89
CA LEU A 105 8.37 12.15 1.23
C LEU A 105 8.23 10.62 1.25
N THR A 106 7.90 10.03 2.39
CA THR A 106 7.67 8.59 2.56
C THR A 106 6.54 8.11 1.62
N GLY A 107 5.46 8.89 1.52
CA GLY A 107 4.36 8.62 0.60
C GLY A 107 4.80 8.70 -0.87
N ALA A 108 5.56 9.73 -1.25
CA ALA A 108 6.07 9.91 -2.61
C ALA A 108 7.03 8.77 -3.01
N VAL A 109 7.95 8.39 -2.12
CA VAL A 109 8.87 7.25 -2.35
C VAL A 109 8.09 5.95 -2.49
N SER A 110 7.09 5.71 -1.65
CA SER A 110 6.24 4.51 -1.76
C SER A 110 5.45 4.47 -3.07
N ALA A 111 4.93 5.62 -3.53
CA ALA A 111 4.25 5.72 -4.83
C ALA A 111 5.23 5.41 -5.98
N MET A 112 6.43 5.95 -5.92
CA MET A 112 7.47 5.72 -6.92
C MET A 112 7.91 4.26 -6.96
N LEU A 113 8.14 3.63 -5.80
CA LEU A 113 8.43 2.20 -5.71
C LEU A 113 7.31 1.33 -6.28
N ALA A 114 6.04 1.70 -6.04
CA ALA A 114 4.89 1.00 -6.61
C ALA A 114 4.84 1.13 -8.15
N LEU A 115 5.17 2.29 -8.70
CA LEU A 115 5.29 2.49 -10.14
C LEU A 115 6.44 1.68 -10.73
N VAL A 116 7.64 1.80 -10.19
CA VAL A 116 8.82 1.07 -10.66
C VAL A 116 8.56 -0.44 -10.62
N ALA A 117 8.05 -0.96 -9.52
CA ALA A 117 7.69 -2.37 -9.40
C ALA A 117 6.65 -2.80 -10.44
N SER A 118 5.68 -1.93 -10.78
CA SER A 118 4.66 -2.23 -11.79
C SER A 118 5.22 -2.26 -13.22
N TYR A 119 6.31 -1.56 -13.49
CA TYR A 119 7.02 -1.62 -14.78
C TYR A 119 7.98 -2.81 -14.86
N LEU A 120 8.82 -2.99 -13.84
CA LEU A 120 9.82 -4.06 -13.82
C LEU A 120 9.19 -5.47 -13.74
N LEU A 121 8.04 -5.57 -13.08
CA LEU A 121 7.32 -6.83 -12.90
C LEU A 121 6.01 -6.84 -13.70
N GLU A 122 6.02 -6.32 -14.92
CA GLU A 122 4.79 -6.09 -15.68
C GLU A 122 3.95 -7.36 -15.87
N ASP A 123 4.56 -8.49 -16.18
CA ASP A 123 3.83 -9.75 -16.34
C ASP A 123 3.17 -10.21 -15.03
N ARG A 124 3.85 -10.01 -13.92
CA ARG A 124 3.30 -10.27 -12.59
C ARG A 124 2.17 -9.28 -12.27
N ALA A 125 2.38 -8.01 -12.58
CA ALA A 125 1.38 -6.96 -12.37
C ALA A 125 0.13 -7.18 -13.23
N ARG A 126 0.27 -7.61 -14.50
CA ARG A 126 -0.86 -7.99 -15.37
C ARG A 126 -1.68 -9.12 -14.75
N ARG A 127 -1.06 -10.20 -14.28
CA ARG A 127 -1.76 -11.32 -13.62
C ARG A 127 -2.51 -10.87 -12.36
N VAL A 128 -1.90 -10.03 -11.53
CA VAL A 128 -2.53 -9.49 -10.33
C VAL A 128 -3.73 -8.60 -10.68
N ARG A 129 -3.58 -7.71 -11.68
CA ARG A 129 -4.68 -6.84 -12.15
C ARG A 129 -5.85 -7.66 -12.72
N ALA A 130 -5.57 -8.72 -13.50
CA ALA A 130 -6.58 -9.62 -14.03
C ALA A 130 -7.33 -10.34 -12.91
N ALA A 131 -6.61 -10.83 -11.89
CA ALA A 131 -7.23 -11.44 -10.71
C ALA A 131 -8.12 -10.45 -9.94
N TRP A 132 -7.68 -9.19 -9.75
CA TRP A 132 -8.54 -8.15 -9.15
C TRP A 132 -9.77 -7.84 -9.99
N ALA A 133 -9.63 -7.81 -11.32
CA ALA A 133 -10.75 -7.58 -12.23
C ALA A 133 -11.81 -8.70 -12.14
N SER A 134 -11.38 -9.95 -11.95
CA SER A 134 -12.30 -11.09 -11.84
C SER A 134 -13.09 -11.14 -10.52
N LEU A 135 -12.58 -10.49 -9.47
CA LEU A 135 -13.23 -10.44 -8.16
C LEU A 135 -14.29 -9.33 -8.04
N GLN A 136 -14.29 -8.38 -8.97
CA GLN A 136 -15.28 -7.30 -8.93
C GLN A 136 -16.56 -7.75 -9.64
N PRO A 137 -17.75 -7.56 -9.01
CA PRO A 137 -19.01 -7.80 -9.68
C PRO A 137 -19.04 -6.99 -10.99
N ARG A 138 -19.45 -7.63 -12.08
CA ARG A 138 -19.77 -6.92 -13.34
C ARG A 138 -20.95 -6.00 -13.07
N ALA A 139 -20.69 -4.79 -12.60
CA ALA A 139 -21.70 -3.75 -12.49
C ALA A 139 -22.15 -3.44 -13.93
N GLY A 140 -23.37 -3.85 -14.28
CA GLY A 140 -24.04 -3.36 -15.47
C GLY A 140 -24.26 -4.34 -16.62
N ARG A 141 -24.69 -5.58 -16.36
CA ARG A 141 -25.46 -6.37 -17.35
C ARG A 141 -26.81 -6.77 -16.79
N ALA A 142 -27.51 -5.81 -16.22
CA ALA A 142 -28.95 -5.93 -15.93
C ALA A 142 -29.60 -4.72 -16.59
N GLY A 143 -29.85 -4.82 -17.89
CA GLY A 143 -30.53 -3.76 -18.66
C GLY A 143 -30.29 -3.89 -20.16
N ASP A 144 -30.60 -5.04 -20.74
CA ASP A 144 -30.99 -5.19 -22.15
C ASP A 144 -32.11 -6.23 -22.22
#